data_5cd02b6ff241e3d90c7d2556551581e4
#
_entry.id   5cd02b6ff241e3d90c7d2556551581e4
#
_cell.length_a   1.000
_cell.length_b   1.000
_cell.length_c   1.000
_cell.angle_alpha   90.00
_cell.angle_beta   90.00
_cell.angle_gamma   90.00
#
_symmetry.space_group_name_H-M   'P 1'
#
loop_
_entity.id
_entity.type
_entity.pdbx_description
1 polymer ?
#
loop_
_entity_poly.entity_id
_entity_poly.type
_entity_poly.pdbx_seq_one_letter_code
_entity_poly.pdbx_strand_id
1 'polypeptide(L)'
;MTKTVVICTNPASNKLLAADTTTNYLMNNLFAMGYHTITLCNLFAEVTDKLHPAKAGDNNDNLEYIKEVLKRDFDEILLGFGSGYEGSKRVKTEKENLSKILKPYAKKLVELMDAEEKYKKLKTIHPLFAGQRFSGKWVLRKVVLSKT
;
A
#
# COMPACT_ATOMS: atom_id res chain seq x y z
N MET A 1 -7.14 -20.24 1.49
CA MET A 1 -6.00 -19.55 0.87
C MET A 1 -6.08 -18.06 1.18
N THR A 2 -5.01 -17.47 1.70
CA THR A 2 -5.03 -16.08 2.13
C THR A 2 -4.77 -15.15 0.96
N LYS A 3 -5.65 -14.18 0.77
CA LYS A 3 -5.59 -13.18 -0.30
C LYS A 3 -5.46 -11.79 0.31
N THR A 4 -4.53 -11.00 -0.19
CA THR A 4 -4.34 -9.62 0.28
C THR A 4 -4.37 -8.62 -0.87
N VAL A 5 -4.95 -7.47 -0.59
CA VAL A 5 -4.86 -6.30 -1.46
C VAL A 5 -3.82 -5.37 -0.84
N VAL A 6 -2.82 -4.98 -1.60
CA VAL A 6 -1.76 -4.07 -1.15
C VAL A 6 -1.94 -2.72 -1.84
N ILE A 7 -1.96 -1.65 -1.07
CA ILE A 7 -2.09 -0.29 -1.59
C ILE A 7 -0.82 0.50 -1.31
N CYS A 8 -0.07 0.78 -2.36
CA CYS A 8 1.16 1.59 -2.34
C CYS A 8 0.91 3.01 -2.87
N THR A 9 1.95 3.74 -3.24
CA THR A 9 1.84 5.14 -3.66
C THR A 9 1.53 5.27 -5.15
N ASN A 10 2.42 4.75 -6.00
CA ASN A 10 2.28 4.79 -7.46
C ASN A 10 3.13 3.70 -8.09
N PRO A 11 2.77 3.25 -9.31
CA PRO A 11 3.59 2.27 -10.02
C PRO A 11 4.93 2.89 -10.44
N ALA A 12 6.04 2.20 -10.15
CA ALA A 12 7.39 2.67 -10.47
C ALA A 12 7.91 2.17 -11.82
N SER A 13 7.28 1.15 -12.40
CA SER A 13 7.72 0.57 -13.68
C SER A 13 6.54 0.05 -14.49
N ASN A 14 6.58 0.28 -15.79
CA ASN A 14 5.64 -0.28 -16.76
C ASN A 14 6.25 -1.42 -17.61
N LYS A 15 7.44 -1.90 -17.25
CA LYS A 15 8.11 -2.98 -17.97
C LYS A 15 7.43 -4.31 -17.71
N LEU A 16 6.95 -4.95 -18.77
CA LEU A 16 6.19 -6.20 -18.66
C LEU A 16 7.02 -7.40 -18.18
N LEU A 17 8.33 -7.39 -18.41
CA LEU A 17 9.21 -8.53 -18.13
C LEU A 17 10.10 -8.35 -16.90
N ALA A 18 10.00 -7.20 -16.23
CA ALA A 18 10.81 -6.91 -15.03
C ALA A 18 9.91 -6.47 -13.91
N ALA A 19 9.85 -7.25 -12.83
CA ALA A 19 9.22 -6.81 -11.60
C ALA A 19 10.08 -5.72 -10.97
N ASP A 20 9.46 -4.65 -10.45
CA ASP A 20 10.18 -3.64 -9.70
C ASP A 20 10.61 -4.18 -8.32
N THR A 21 11.48 -3.42 -7.64
CA THR A 21 12.02 -3.82 -6.34
C THR A 21 10.92 -3.96 -5.29
N THR A 22 9.93 -3.08 -5.29
CA THR A 22 8.79 -3.14 -4.38
C THR A 22 8.01 -4.44 -4.54
N THR A 23 7.69 -4.80 -5.78
CA THR A 23 6.98 -6.05 -6.09
C THR A 23 7.78 -7.26 -5.62
N ASN A 24 9.10 -7.25 -5.85
CA ASN A 24 9.97 -8.35 -5.41
C ASN A 24 9.96 -8.50 -3.88
N TYR A 25 10.06 -7.43 -3.13
CA TYR A 25 9.96 -7.47 -1.66
C TYR A 25 8.61 -8.01 -1.20
N LEU A 26 7.52 -7.55 -1.81
CA LEU A 26 6.17 -8.03 -1.48
C LEU A 26 6.05 -9.53 -1.73
N MET A 27 6.47 -10.00 -2.91
CA MET A 27 6.38 -11.42 -3.26
C MET A 27 7.21 -12.27 -2.30
N ASN A 28 8.46 -11.90 -2.05
CA ASN A 28 9.36 -12.70 -1.22
C ASN A 28 8.87 -12.78 0.23
N ASN A 29 8.36 -11.69 0.78
CA ASN A 29 7.99 -11.65 2.19
C ASN A 29 6.55 -12.10 2.44
N LEU A 30 5.59 -11.67 1.64
CA LEU A 30 4.18 -12.05 1.86
C LEU A 30 3.93 -13.51 1.53
N PHE A 31 4.53 -14.06 0.48
CA PHE A 31 4.40 -15.49 0.20
C PHE A 31 5.02 -16.34 1.33
N ALA A 32 6.15 -15.89 1.89
CA ALA A 32 6.75 -16.57 3.04
C ALA A 32 5.86 -16.53 4.29
N MET A 33 4.96 -15.54 4.39
CA MET A 33 3.98 -15.40 5.47
C MET A 33 2.68 -16.19 5.22
N GLY A 34 2.58 -16.88 4.09
CA GLY A 34 1.42 -17.71 3.76
C GLY A 34 0.36 -17.06 2.88
N TYR A 35 0.61 -15.86 2.35
CA TYR A 35 -0.32 -15.25 1.39
C TYR A 35 -0.17 -15.91 0.03
N HIS A 36 -1.29 -16.28 -0.59
CA HIS A 36 -1.30 -16.98 -1.88
C HIS A 36 -1.60 -16.04 -3.04
N THR A 37 -2.35 -14.98 -2.80
CA THR A 37 -2.72 -14.03 -3.83
C THR A 37 -2.46 -12.62 -3.33
N ILE A 38 -1.72 -11.84 -4.13
CA ILE A 38 -1.41 -10.44 -3.84
C ILE A 38 -1.95 -9.62 -5.00
N THR A 39 -2.87 -8.70 -4.70
CA THR A 39 -3.37 -7.73 -5.68
C THR A 39 -2.78 -6.37 -5.32
N LEU A 40 -1.97 -5.81 -6.21
CA LEU A 40 -1.30 -4.53 -5.99
C LEU A 40 -2.13 -3.39 -6.56
N CYS A 41 -2.47 -2.44 -5.69
CA CYS A 41 -3.10 -1.18 -6.05
C CYS A 41 -2.19 -0.03 -5.63
N ASN A 42 -2.44 1.16 -6.15
CA ASN A 42 -1.67 2.34 -5.83
C ASN A 42 -2.59 3.54 -5.56
N LEU A 43 -2.14 4.45 -4.70
CA LEU A 43 -2.86 5.70 -4.40
C LEU A 43 -3.00 6.57 -5.66
N PHE A 44 -1.98 6.56 -6.52
CA PHE A 44 -1.97 7.22 -7.82
C PHE A 44 -1.72 6.21 -8.93
N ALA A 45 -2.39 6.37 -10.08
CA ALA A 45 -2.20 5.50 -11.23
C ALA A 45 -0.97 5.87 -12.07
N GLU A 46 -0.42 7.09 -11.91
CA GLU A 46 0.69 7.57 -12.72
C GLU A 46 1.94 6.71 -12.53
N VAL A 47 2.47 6.19 -13.65
CA VAL A 47 3.71 5.39 -13.66
C VAL A 47 4.91 6.34 -13.75
N THR A 48 5.67 6.44 -12.65
CA THR A 48 6.85 7.31 -12.59
C THR A 48 7.77 6.87 -11.46
N ASP A 49 9.06 7.05 -11.63
CA ASP A 49 10.05 6.79 -10.59
C ASP A 49 10.01 7.88 -9.50
N LYS A 50 9.56 9.07 -9.84
CA LYS A 50 9.43 10.18 -8.91
C LYS A 50 8.12 10.90 -9.12
N LEU A 51 7.18 10.68 -8.21
CA LEU A 51 5.87 11.31 -8.25
C LEU A 51 5.97 12.80 -7.89
N HIS A 52 5.30 13.63 -8.70
CA HIS A 52 5.08 15.05 -8.42
C HIS A 52 3.58 15.25 -8.16
N PRO A 53 3.11 15.12 -6.89
CA PRO A 53 1.68 15.06 -6.60
C PRO A 53 0.88 16.25 -7.11
N ALA A 54 1.45 17.46 -7.02
CA ALA A 54 0.77 18.67 -7.48
C ALA A 54 0.53 18.70 -9.00
N LYS A 55 1.31 17.93 -9.75
CA LYS A 55 1.22 17.85 -11.23
C LYS A 55 0.55 16.56 -11.70
N ALA A 56 0.17 15.68 -10.78
CA ALA A 56 -0.51 14.43 -11.13
C ALA A 56 -1.85 14.73 -11.79
N GLY A 57 -2.21 13.96 -12.80
CA GLY A 57 -3.48 14.08 -13.49
C GLY A 57 -4.68 13.62 -12.65
N ASP A 58 -5.85 13.54 -13.29
CA ASP A 58 -7.07 13.06 -12.65
C ASP A 58 -6.89 11.61 -12.21
N ASN A 59 -7.21 11.32 -10.97
CA ASN A 59 -7.06 10.00 -10.35
C ASN A 59 -8.39 9.29 -10.09
N ASN A 60 -9.51 9.82 -10.58
CA ASN A 60 -10.83 9.27 -10.29
C ASN A 60 -11.02 7.84 -10.81
N ASP A 61 -10.53 7.54 -12.00
CA ASP A 61 -10.62 6.18 -12.56
C ASP A 61 -9.84 5.17 -11.71
N ASN A 62 -8.70 5.59 -11.15
CA ASN A 62 -7.92 4.75 -10.24
C ASN A 62 -8.70 4.46 -8.95
N LEU A 63 -9.36 5.45 -8.37
CA LEU A 63 -10.17 5.26 -7.17
C LEU A 63 -11.36 4.33 -7.46
N GLU A 64 -12.00 4.45 -8.61
CA GLU A 64 -13.06 3.54 -9.04
C GLU A 64 -12.54 2.10 -9.23
N TYR A 65 -11.33 1.96 -9.78
CA TYR A 65 -10.67 0.66 -9.91
C TYR A 65 -10.43 0.01 -8.54
N ILE A 66 -9.95 0.79 -7.56
CA ILE A 66 -9.76 0.29 -6.19
C ILE A 66 -11.09 -0.17 -5.60
N LYS A 67 -12.17 0.59 -5.78
CA LYS A 67 -13.52 0.17 -5.34
C LYS A 67 -13.91 -1.17 -5.94
N GLU A 68 -13.66 -1.38 -7.23
CA GLU A 68 -13.98 -2.63 -7.91
C GLU A 68 -13.14 -3.80 -7.38
N VAL A 69 -11.84 -3.58 -7.12
CA VAL A 69 -10.98 -4.59 -6.51
C VAL A 69 -11.50 -5.00 -5.14
N LEU A 70 -11.96 -4.06 -4.33
CA LEU A 70 -12.45 -4.32 -2.98
C LEU A 70 -13.83 -5.01 -2.93
N LYS A 71 -14.52 -5.12 -4.06
CA LYS A 71 -15.74 -5.94 -4.16
C LYS A 71 -15.43 -7.42 -4.35
N ARG A 72 -14.16 -7.76 -4.69
CA ARG A 72 -13.72 -9.14 -4.87
C ARG A 72 -13.44 -9.78 -3.51
N ASP A 73 -13.25 -11.09 -3.51
CA ASP A 73 -12.91 -11.85 -2.30
C ASP A 73 -11.45 -11.55 -1.90
N PHE A 74 -11.25 -11.11 -0.66
CA PHE A 74 -9.93 -10.93 -0.05
C PHE A 74 -10.03 -11.01 1.47
N ASP A 75 -8.89 -11.26 2.13
CA ASP A 75 -8.85 -11.41 3.60
C ASP A 75 -8.37 -10.14 4.29
N GLU A 76 -7.39 -9.45 3.73
CA GLU A 76 -6.77 -8.27 4.34
C GLU A 76 -6.42 -7.22 3.29
N ILE A 77 -6.32 -5.98 3.74
CA ILE A 77 -5.84 -4.84 2.95
C ILE A 77 -4.59 -4.31 3.64
N LEU A 78 -3.45 -4.41 2.96
CA LEU A 78 -2.17 -3.89 3.45
C LEU A 78 -1.97 -2.46 2.94
N LEU A 79 -1.92 -1.50 3.86
CA LEU A 79 -1.64 -0.10 3.55
C LEU A 79 -0.13 0.13 3.57
N GLY A 80 0.45 0.39 2.40
CA GLY A 80 1.88 0.54 2.23
C GLY A 80 2.28 1.81 1.47
N PHE A 81 1.49 2.88 1.55
CA PHE A 81 1.82 4.11 0.82
C PHE A 81 2.85 5.00 1.56
N GLY A 82 3.25 4.63 2.78
CA GLY A 82 4.27 5.36 3.53
C GLY A 82 3.83 6.73 4.00
N SER A 83 4.78 7.48 4.55
CA SER A 83 4.60 8.86 5.01
C SER A 83 5.21 9.89 4.04
N GLY A 84 5.64 9.47 2.86
CA GLY A 84 6.15 10.36 1.83
C GLY A 84 5.12 11.40 1.41
N TYR A 85 5.60 12.57 0.99
CA TYR A 85 4.76 13.66 0.52
C TYR A 85 3.81 14.24 1.58
N GLU A 86 4.16 14.19 2.87
CA GLU A 86 3.31 14.69 3.96
C GLU A 86 2.90 16.15 3.79
N GLY A 87 3.76 16.98 3.18
CA GLY A 87 3.45 18.37 2.89
C GLY A 87 2.53 18.61 1.71
N SER A 88 2.17 17.57 0.96
CA SER A 88 1.35 17.72 -0.25
C SER A 88 -0.14 17.68 0.08
N LYS A 89 -0.85 18.74 -0.25
CA LYS A 89 -2.32 18.81 -0.13
C LYS A 89 -2.99 17.77 -1.04
N ARG A 90 -2.42 17.53 -2.23
CA ARG A 90 -2.96 16.55 -3.18
C ARG A 90 -2.91 15.15 -2.61
N VAL A 91 -1.77 14.75 -2.04
CA VAL A 91 -1.62 13.43 -1.42
C VAL A 91 -2.56 13.29 -0.24
N LYS A 92 -2.69 14.32 0.59
CA LYS A 92 -3.62 14.31 1.72
C LYS A 92 -5.05 14.09 1.25
N THR A 93 -5.48 14.80 0.21
CA THR A 93 -6.82 14.67 -0.36
C THR A 93 -7.05 13.25 -0.90
N GLU A 94 -6.09 12.68 -1.63
CA GLU A 94 -6.21 11.32 -2.15
C GLU A 94 -6.25 10.27 -1.03
N LYS A 95 -5.49 10.46 0.04
CA LYS A 95 -5.55 9.58 1.21
C LYS A 95 -6.90 9.68 1.93
N GLU A 96 -7.47 10.87 2.02
CA GLU A 96 -8.82 11.07 2.57
C GLU A 96 -9.88 10.39 1.71
N ASN A 97 -9.80 10.53 0.39
CA ASN A 97 -10.71 9.85 -0.54
C ASN A 97 -10.60 8.33 -0.41
N LEU A 98 -9.38 7.82 -0.31
CA LEU A 98 -9.13 6.39 -0.10
C LEU A 98 -9.69 5.93 1.24
N SER A 99 -9.51 6.70 2.31
CA SER A 99 -10.04 6.37 3.64
C SER A 99 -11.55 6.21 3.63
N LYS A 100 -12.26 7.04 2.87
CA LYS A 100 -13.73 6.90 2.70
C LYS A 100 -14.09 5.58 2.03
N ILE A 101 -13.32 5.18 1.02
CA ILE A 101 -13.51 3.90 0.32
C ILE A 101 -13.24 2.73 1.25
N LEU A 102 -12.22 2.84 2.11
CA LEU A 102 -11.78 1.77 3.01
C LEU A 102 -12.64 1.63 4.27
N LYS A 103 -13.43 2.62 4.61
CA LYS A 103 -14.22 2.62 5.85
C LYS A 103 -15.06 1.34 6.07
N PRO A 104 -15.77 0.80 5.07
CA PRO A 104 -16.51 -0.46 5.25
C PRO A 104 -15.62 -1.67 5.53
N TYR A 105 -14.32 -1.57 5.24
CA TYR A 105 -13.35 -2.65 5.38
C TYR A 105 -12.38 -2.42 6.54
N ALA A 106 -12.71 -1.53 7.48
CA ALA A 106 -11.80 -1.09 8.54
C ALA A 106 -11.20 -2.25 9.35
N LYS A 107 -11.95 -3.33 9.55
CA LYS A 107 -11.47 -4.50 10.29
C LYS A 107 -10.41 -5.32 9.55
N LYS A 108 -10.27 -5.13 8.26
CA LYS A 108 -9.33 -5.85 7.40
C LYS A 108 -8.04 -5.07 7.12
N LEU A 109 -7.91 -3.86 7.64
CA LEU A 109 -6.75 -3.01 7.39
C LEU A 109 -5.57 -3.44 8.25
N VAL A 110 -4.42 -3.64 7.59
CA VAL A 110 -3.16 -3.99 8.24
C VAL A 110 -2.03 -3.14 7.67
N GLU A 111 -0.92 -3.07 8.40
CA GLU A 111 0.30 -2.39 7.98
C GLU A 111 1.53 -3.21 8.36
N LEU A 112 2.63 -2.95 7.68
CA LEU A 112 3.90 -3.64 7.92
C LEU A 112 4.55 -3.17 9.21
N MET A 113 5.16 -4.10 9.93
CA MET A 113 6.00 -3.82 11.09
C MET A 113 7.20 -4.78 11.08
N ASP A 114 8.35 -4.29 11.52
CA ASP A 114 9.52 -5.14 11.75
C ASP A 114 9.28 -6.00 13.01
N ALA A 115 9.53 -7.31 12.91
CA ALA A 115 9.40 -8.20 14.06
C ALA A 115 10.26 -7.76 15.25
N GLU A 116 11.37 -7.04 15.01
CA GLU A 116 12.21 -6.47 16.07
C GLU A 116 11.72 -5.11 16.57
N GLU A 117 10.61 -4.61 16.03
CA GLU A 117 9.93 -3.38 16.45
C GLU A 117 10.74 -2.08 16.37
N LYS A 118 11.80 -2.05 15.56
CA LYS A 118 12.67 -0.86 15.42
C LYS A 118 11.92 0.37 14.89
N TYR A 119 10.90 0.16 14.06
CA TYR A 119 10.18 1.23 13.38
C TYR A 119 8.71 1.30 13.81
N LYS A 120 8.41 0.88 15.03
CA LYS A 120 7.02 0.78 15.51
C LYS A 120 6.24 2.10 15.52
N LYS A 121 6.94 3.25 15.52
CA LYS A 121 6.31 4.57 15.47
C LYS A 121 5.89 4.99 14.07
N LEU A 122 6.49 4.38 13.05
CA LEU A 122 6.12 4.68 11.67
C LEU A 122 4.80 3.99 11.31
N LYS A 123 4.01 4.63 10.46
CA LYS A 123 2.71 4.14 10.03
C LYS A 123 2.69 3.87 8.54
N THR A 124 1.89 2.91 8.13
CA THR A 124 1.68 2.54 6.71
C THR A 124 2.98 2.40 5.93
N ILE A 125 3.96 1.71 6.53
CA ILE A 125 5.33 1.61 6.00
C ILE A 125 5.31 1.05 4.58
N HIS A 126 6.01 1.75 3.67
CA HIS A 126 6.13 1.32 2.28
C HIS A 126 6.96 0.03 2.18
N PRO A 127 6.56 -0.94 1.33
CA PRO A 127 7.30 -2.20 1.20
C PRO A 127 8.77 -2.04 0.81
N LEU A 128 9.11 -1.01 0.04
CA LEU A 128 10.51 -0.73 -0.31
C LEU A 128 11.33 -0.37 0.93
N PHE A 129 10.79 0.49 1.80
CA PHE A 129 11.42 0.82 3.07
C PHE A 129 11.60 -0.43 3.94
N ALA A 130 10.54 -1.24 4.07
CA ALA A 130 10.59 -2.47 4.85
C ALA A 130 11.66 -3.43 4.32
N GLY A 131 11.73 -3.61 3.01
CA GLY A 131 12.73 -4.48 2.39
C GLY A 131 14.17 -4.03 2.61
N GLN A 132 14.39 -2.72 2.63
CA GLN A 132 15.73 -2.14 2.79
C GLN A 132 16.14 -1.96 4.26
N ARG A 133 15.21 -1.76 5.18
CA ARG A 133 15.50 -1.31 6.55
C ARG A 133 15.16 -2.30 7.64
N PHE A 134 14.19 -3.19 7.43
CA PHE A 134 13.84 -4.15 8.47
C PHE A 134 14.97 -5.15 8.66
N SER A 135 15.36 -5.36 9.92
CA SER A 135 16.37 -6.36 10.30
C SER A 135 15.75 -7.70 10.65
N GLY A 136 14.48 -7.71 11.03
CA GLY A 136 13.73 -8.91 11.34
C GLY A 136 12.77 -9.31 10.24
N LYS A 137 11.96 -10.32 10.53
CA LYS A 137 10.89 -10.74 9.62
C LYS A 137 9.81 -9.67 9.56
N TRP A 138 9.10 -9.64 8.43
CA TRP A 138 7.91 -8.80 8.31
C TRP A 138 6.78 -9.39 9.14
N VAL A 139 6.09 -8.52 9.88
CA VAL A 139 4.85 -8.87 10.56
C VAL A 139 3.79 -7.82 10.22
N LEU A 140 2.53 -8.17 10.40
CA LEU A 140 1.42 -7.27 10.14
C LEU A 140 0.76 -6.89 11.46
N ARG A 141 0.37 -5.62 11.58
CA ARG A 141 -0.43 -5.14 12.70
C ARG A 141 -1.68 -4.42 12.19
N LYS A 142 -2.71 -4.37 13.02
CA LYS A 142 -3.95 -3.70 12.65
C LYS A 142 -3.74 -2.20 12.52
N VAL A 143 -4.39 -1.62 11.50
CA VAL A 143 -4.45 -0.17 11.31
C VAL A 143 -5.76 0.34 11.88
N VAL A 144 -5.69 1.43 12.63
CA VAL A 144 -6.88 2.14 13.12
C VAL A 144 -6.99 3.42 12.29
N LEU A 145 -8.10 3.56 11.54
CA LEU A 145 -8.36 4.80 10.80
C LEU A 145 -8.68 5.90 11.80
N SER A 146 -7.99 7.05 11.65
CA SER A 146 -8.26 8.20 12.50
C SER A 146 -9.70 8.68 12.25
N LYS A 147 -10.39 9.01 13.33
CA LYS A 147 -11.71 9.64 13.27
C LYS A 147 -11.52 11.12 12.91
N THR A 148 -11.76 11.46 11.70
CA THR A 148 -11.86 12.88 11.27
C THR A 148 -13.18 13.12 10.60
#